data_c886b5d3ddcc88592bfa5b9d290d2c95
#
_entry.id   c886b5d3ddcc88592bfa5b9d290d2c95
#
_cell.length_a   1.000
_cell.length_b   1.000
_cell.length_c   1.000
_cell.angle_alpha   90.00
_cell.angle_beta   90.00
_cell.angle_gamma   90.00
#
_symmetry.space_group_name_H-M   'P 1'
#
loop_
_entity.id
_entity.type
_entity.pdbx_description
1 polymer ?
#
loop_
_entity_poly.entity_id
_entity_poly.type
_entity_poly.pdbx_seq_one_letter_code
_entity_poly.pdbx_strand_id
1 'polypeptide(L)'
;MGSEMCIRDRAKIAGLKMCESFNLQYGTNYIAVMPTNLYGPNDNFHLENSHVLPAMIRKIHLAKCLNESDWGAIRKDLSLRPVEGVDGTASEGEILSVLHKYGITGPSVVLWGTGKPLREFLWSEEMADASVYIMEHVNFEDTYQKGTKDVRNCHINIGTGKEITIAALADLIVKETKYQGKVIFD
;
A
#
# COMPACT_ATOMS: atom_id res chain seq x y z
N MET A 1 17.90 -6.00 -4.76
CA MET A 1 16.82 -5.24 -4.09
C MET A 1 17.24 -3.86 -3.55
N GLY A 2 18.53 -3.50 -3.53
CA GLY A 2 18.98 -2.24 -2.89
C GLY A 2 18.99 -0.99 -3.78
N SER A 3 19.12 -1.09 -5.09
CA SER A 3 19.36 0.10 -5.93
C SER A 3 18.10 0.87 -6.36
N GLU A 4 17.03 0.19 -6.65
CA GLU A 4 15.80 0.87 -7.11
C GLU A 4 15.08 1.62 -5.98
N MET A 5 15.00 1.04 -4.78
CA MET A 5 14.48 1.75 -3.60
C MET A 5 15.31 3.00 -3.28
N CYS A 6 16.64 2.90 -3.33
CA CYS A 6 17.52 4.06 -3.16
C CYS A 6 17.30 5.19 -4.17
N ILE A 7 17.02 4.85 -5.44
CA ILE A 7 16.75 5.87 -6.48
C ILE A 7 15.42 6.58 -6.21
N ARG A 8 14.37 5.83 -5.90
CA ARG A 8 13.03 6.40 -5.58
C ARG A 8 13.08 7.28 -4.34
N ASP A 9 13.77 6.86 -3.29
CA ASP A 9 13.91 7.62 -2.06
C ASP A 9 14.70 8.90 -2.27
N ARG A 10 15.80 8.83 -3.04
CA ARG A 10 16.59 10.01 -3.41
C ARG A 10 15.78 11.02 -4.21
N ALA A 11 14.95 10.58 -5.14
CA ALA A 11 14.09 11.48 -5.92
C ALA A 11 13.07 12.20 -5.02
N LYS A 12 12.45 11.49 -4.06
CA LYS A 12 11.54 12.09 -3.09
C LYS A 12 12.26 13.09 -2.17
N ILE A 13 13.43 12.74 -1.65
CA ILE A 13 14.25 13.63 -0.83
C ILE A 13 14.65 14.88 -1.62
N ALA A 14 15.03 14.74 -2.89
CA ALA A 14 15.37 15.87 -3.74
C ALA A 14 14.16 16.79 -3.96
N GLY A 15 12.97 16.24 -4.18
CA GLY A 15 11.73 17.02 -4.29
C GLY A 15 11.40 17.82 -3.03
N LEU A 16 11.50 17.18 -1.84
CA LEU A 16 11.33 17.84 -0.56
C LEU A 16 12.30 19.02 -0.39
N LYS A 17 13.59 18.78 -0.67
CA LYS A 17 14.62 19.81 -0.55
C LYS A 17 14.49 20.92 -1.59
N MET A 18 14.00 20.61 -2.77
CA MET A 18 13.66 21.63 -3.78
C MET A 18 12.56 22.56 -3.28
N CYS A 19 11.46 22.03 -2.77
CA CYS A 19 10.38 22.85 -2.21
C CYS A 19 10.91 23.78 -1.10
N GLU A 20 11.69 23.24 -0.16
CA GLU A 20 12.32 24.01 0.91
C GLU A 20 13.23 25.12 0.37
N SER A 21 14.10 24.79 -0.60
CA SER A 21 15.02 25.77 -1.20
C SER A 21 14.31 26.88 -1.98
N PHE A 22 13.26 26.54 -2.73
CA PHE A 22 12.45 27.52 -3.44
C PHE A 22 11.74 28.49 -2.48
N ASN A 23 11.20 27.98 -1.39
CA ASN A 23 10.58 28.81 -0.38
C ASN A 23 11.56 29.81 0.23
N LEU A 24 12.75 29.33 0.62
CA LEU A 24 13.78 30.17 1.25
C LEU A 24 14.40 31.18 0.28
N GLN A 25 14.57 30.82 -1.00
CA GLN A 25 15.23 31.67 -1.98
C GLN A 25 14.28 32.65 -2.67
N TYR A 26 13.05 32.22 -2.95
CA TYR A 26 12.11 32.98 -3.76
C TYR A 26 10.85 33.41 -3.01
N GLY A 27 10.69 33.05 -1.74
CA GLY A 27 9.51 33.36 -0.96
C GLY A 27 8.24 32.67 -1.46
N THR A 28 8.38 31.49 -2.06
CA THR A 28 7.23 30.68 -2.46
C THR A 28 6.58 30.02 -1.24
N ASN A 29 5.40 29.44 -1.41
CA ASN A 29 4.65 28.76 -0.32
C ASN A 29 4.40 27.28 -0.66
N TYR A 30 5.45 26.54 -0.96
CA TYR A 30 5.37 25.11 -1.24
C TYR A 30 5.43 24.32 0.05
N ILE A 31 4.44 23.47 0.30
CA ILE A 31 4.42 22.56 1.44
C ILE A 31 4.59 21.14 0.95
N ALA A 32 5.61 20.47 1.45
CA ALA A 32 5.81 19.05 1.20
C ALA A 32 5.08 18.21 2.25
N VAL A 33 4.31 17.23 1.83
CA VAL A 33 3.59 16.31 2.72
C VAL A 33 4.12 14.89 2.57
N MET A 34 4.20 14.16 3.67
CA MET A 34 4.66 12.78 3.74
C MET A 34 3.57 11.89 4.34
N PRO A 35 2.78 11.21 3.48
CA PRO A 35 1.76 10.29 3.96
C PRO A 35 2.38 8.97 4.44
N THR A 36 1.65 8.25 5.29
CA THR A 36 1.89 6.84 5.62
C THR A 36 1.52 5.93 4.43
N ASN A 37 1.34 4.62 4.65
CA ASN A 37 0.93 3.73 3.58
C ASN A 37 -0.51 4.02 3.15
N LEU A 38 -0.67 4.55 1.95
CA LEU A 38 -1.99 4.82 1.38
C LEU A 38 -2.65 3.54 0.87
N TYR A 39 -3.95 3.48 1.00
CA TYR A 39 -4.80 2.45 0.40
C TYR A 39 -6.13 3.05 -0.04
N GLY A 40 -6.78 2.44 -1.01
CA GLY A 40 -8.06 2.94 -1.50
C GLY A 40 -8.56 2.21 -2.76
N PRO A 41 -9.64 2.71 -3.36
CA PRO A 41 -10.16 2.19 -4.62
C PRO A 41 -9.11 2.28 -5.73
N ASN A 42 -9.15 1.32 -6.65
CA ASN A 42 -8.23 1.25 -7.80
C ASN A 42 -6.74 1.11 -7.45
N ASP A 43 -6.43 0.59 -6.25
CA ASP A 43 -5.06 0.27 -5.87
C ASP A 43 -4.45 -0.80 -6.79
N ASN A 44 -3.14 -0.96 -6.73
CA ASN A 44 -2.43 -2.01 -7.44
C ASN A 44 -2.57 -3.34 -6.70
N PHE A 45 -3.40 -4.26 -7.22
CA PHE A 45 -3.59 -5.60 -6.66
C PHE A 45 -2.68 -6.67 -7.28
N HIS A 46 -1.55 -6.30 -7.87
CA HIS A 46 -0.61 -7.28 -8.44
C HIS A 46 0.03 -8.13 -7.33
N LEU A 47 0.09 -9.46 -7.51
CA LEU A 47 0.54 -10.37 -6.44
C LEU A 47 2.00 -10.19 -6.04
N GLU A 48 2.87 -9.70 -6.93
CA GLU A 48 4.30 -9.48 -6.66
C GLU A 48 4.65 -8.00 -6.41
N ASN A 49 4.08 -7.10 -7.20
CA ASN A 49 4.52 -5.71 -7.30
C ASN A 49 3.57 -4.71 -6.63
N SER A 50 2.63 -5.19 -5.83
CA SER A 50 1.72 -4.35 -5.06
C SER A 50 2.21 -4.11 -3.63
N HIS A 51 1.62 -3.12 -2.98
CA HIS A 51 1.79 -2.95 -1.54
C HIS A 51 1.15 -4.09 -0.76
N VAL A 52 1.55 -4.24 0.50
CA VAL A 52 1.17 -5.36 1.36
C VAL A 52 -0.35 -5.53 1.49
N LEU A 53 -1.10 -4.45 1.72
CA LEU A 53 -2.54 -4.54 1.94
C LEU A 53 -3.31 -5.03 0.70
N PRO A 54 -3.16 -4.43 -0.50
CA PRO A 54 -3.86 -4.93 -1.69
C PRO A 54 -3.43 -6.35 -2.08
N ALA A 55 -2.14 -6.72 -1.93
CA ALA A 55 -1.69 -8.10 -2.15
C ALA A 55 -2.38 -9.09 -1.23
N MET A 56 -2.48 -8.79 0.06
CA MET A 56 -3.14 -9.64 1.05
C MET A 56 -4.63 -9.78 0.76
N ILE A 57 -5.32 -8.69 0.44
CA ILE A 57 -6.75 -8.72 0.08
C ILE A 57 -6.96 -9.67 -1.11
N ARG A 58 -6.18 -9.51 -2.18
CA ARG A 58 -6.33 -10.35 -3.37
C ARG A 58 -6.00 -11.82 -3.09
N LYS A 59 -4.91 -12.10 -2.37
CA LYS A 59 -4.54 -13.47 -2.00
C LYS A 59 -5.63 -14.18 -1.19
N ILE A 60 -6.14 -13.52 -0.16
CA ILE A 60 -7.18 -14.08 0.71
C ILE A 60 -8.51 -14.24 -0.06
N HIS A 61 -8.86 -13.27 -0.92
CA HIS A 61 -10.04 -13.37 -1.77
C HIS A 61 -9.96 -14.58 -2.72
N LEU A 62 -8.87 -14.75 -3.44
CA LEU A 62 -8.67 -15.86 -4.35
C LEU A 62 -8.65 -17.21 -3.62
N ALA A 63 -8.04 -17.29 -2.44
CA ALA A 63 -8.08 -18.49 -1.61
C ALA A 63 -9.51 -18.83 -1.14
N LYS A 64 -10.29 -17.81 -0.76
CA LYS A 64 -11.71 -17.99 -0.45
C LYS A 64 -12.47 -18.55 -1.65
N CYS A 65 -12.30 -17.97 -2.84
CA CYS A 65 -12.95 -18.45 -4.05
C CYS A 65 -12.58 -19.90 -4.37
N LEU A 66 -11.30 -20.28 -4.17
CA LEU A 66 -10.87 -21.68 -4.32
C LEU A 66 -11.54 -22.61 -3.27
N ASN A 67 -11.63 -22.16 -2.01
CA ASN A 67 -12.25 -22.93 -0.94
C ASN A 67 -13.76 -23.16 -1.18
N GLU A 68 -14.42 -22.18 -1.78
CA GLU A 68 -15.85 -22.23 -2.13
C GLU A 68 -16.11 -22.81 -3.54
N SER A 69 -15.06 -23.16 -4.28
CA SER A 69 -15.13 -23.60 -5.68
C SER A 69 -15.80 -22.59 -6.62
N ASP A 70 -15.66 -21.29 -6.29
CA ASP A 70 -16.20 -20.19 -7.10
C ASP A 70 -15.26 -19.84 -8.27
N TRP A 71 -15.25 -20.69 -9.27
CA TRP A 71 -14.47 -20.51 -10.50
C TRP A 71 -14.88 -19.25 -11.28
N GLY A 72 -16.13 -18.82 -11.14
CA GLY A 72 -16.62 -17.60 -11.79
C GLY A 72 -15.90 -16.36 -11.28
N ALA A 73 -15.76 -16.24 -9.95
CA ALA A 73 -15.04 -15.14 -9.33
C ALA A 73 -13.53 -15.20 -9.62
N ILE A 74 -12.91 -16.39 -9.59
CA ILE A 74 -11.49 -16.58 -9.91
C ILE A 74 -11.20 -16.13 -11.35
N ARG A 75 -11.98 -16.59 -12.32
CA ARG A 75 -11.81 -16.25 -13.72
C ARG A 75 -12.03 -14.75 -13.98
N LYS A 76 -13.01 -14.16 -13.31
CA LYS A 76 -13.25 -12.70 -13.37
C LYS A 76 -12.07 -11.90 -12.85
N ASP A 77 -11.50 -12.28 -11.70
CA ASP A 77 -10.31 -11.62 -11.14
C ASP A 77 -9.11 -11.72 -12.08
N LEU A 78 -8.82 -12.92 -12.59
CA LEU A 78 -7.69 -13.15 -13.49
C LEU A 78 -7.88 -12.46 -14.85
N SER A 79 -9.11 -12.32 -15.35
CA SER A 79 -9.37 -11.56 -16.58
C SER A 79 -9.11 -10.07 -16.41
N LEU A 80 -9.38 -9.52 -15.23
CA LEU A 80 -9.08 -8.13 -14.92
C LEU A 80 -7.58 -7.90 -14.61
N ARG A 81 -6.95 -8.88 -14.00
CA ARG A 81 -5.56 -8.79 -13.51
C ARG A 81 -4.83 -10.12 -13.74
N PRO A 82 -4.40 -10.41 -14.97
CA PRO A 82 -3.67 -11.64 -15.27
C PRO A 82 -2.42 -11.78 -14.40
N VAL A 83 -2.04 -13.02 -14.10
CA VAL A 83 -0.84 -13.36 -13.31
C VAL A 83 0.09 -14.17 -14.20
N GLU A 84 1.29 -13.68 -14.46
CA GLU A 84 2.30 -14.32 -15.33
C GLU A 84 1.73 -14.75 -16.70
N GLY A 85 0.81 -13.96 -17.26
CA GLY A 85 0.16 -14.27 -18.54
C GLY A 85 -1.02 -15.25 -18.45
N VAL A 86 -1.30 -15.79 -17.26
CA VAL A 86 -2.49 -16.63 -17.01
C VAL A 86 -3.67 -15.72 -16.71
N ASP A 87 -4.68 -15.76 -17.54
CA ASP A 87 -5.92 -14.99 -17.39
C ASP A 87 -7.13 -15.89 -17.10
N GLY A 88 -8.33 -15.32 -17.07
CA GLY A 88 -9.55 -16.05 -16.77
C GLY A 88 -9.99 -17.06 -17.82
N THR A 89 -9.37 -17.10 -19.00
CA THR A 89 -9.66 -18.08 -20.08
C THR A 89 -8.80 -19.33 -19.99
N ALA A 90 -7.75 -19.30 -19.18
CA ALA A 90 -6.82 -20.41 -18.98
C ALA A 90 -7.52 -21.66 -18.38
N SER A 91 -6.90 -22.82 -18.54
CA SER A 91 -7.38 -24.05 -17.92
C SER A 91 -7.30 -23.97 -16.38
N GLU A 92 -8.12 -24.74 -15.69
CA GLU A 92 -8.10 -24.82 -14.23
C GLU A 92 -6.72 -25.25 -13.70
N GLY A 93 -6.05 -26.17 -14.41
CA GLY A 93 -4.71 -26.63 -14.05
C GLY A 93 -3.67 -25.52 -14.10
N GLU A 94 -3.69 -24.66 -15.13
CA GLU A 94 -2.79 -23.50 -15.25
C GLU A 94 -3.09 -22.46 -14.18
N ILE A 95 -4.37 -22.18 -13.94
CA ILE A 95 -4.80 -21.25 -12.88
C ILE A 95 -4.33 -21.76 -11.51
N LEU A 96 -4.58 -23.02 -11.18
CA LEU A 96 -4.14 -23.60 -9.91
C LEU A 96 -2.62 -23.57 -9.78
N SER A 97 -1.89 -23.89 -10.84
CA SER A 97 -0.43 -23.88 -10.84
C SER A 97 0.12 -22.51 -10.49
N VAL A 98 -0.38 -21.46 -11.14
CA VAL A 98 0.07 -20.10 -10.86
C VAL A 98 -0.33 -19.62 -9.46
N LEU A 99 -1.55 -19.90 -9.02
CA LEU A 99 -2.00 -19.50 -7.68
C LEU A 99 -1.20 -20.22 -6.57
N HIS A 100 -0.91 -21.50 -6.72
CA HIS A 100 -0.07 -22.25 -5.79
C HIS A 100 1.35 -21.70 -5.69
N LYS A 101 1.94 -21.24 -6.81
CA LYS A 101 3.24 -20.58 -6.81
C LYS A 101 3.25 -19.34 -5.92
N TYR A 102 2.14 -18.61 -5.81
CA TYR A 102 1.97 -17.45 -4.92
C TYR A 102 1.48 -17.81 -3.52
N GLY A 103 1.47 -19.10 -3.18
CA GLY A 103 1.03 -19.59 -1.87
C GLY A 103 -0.48 -19.47 -1.65
N ILE A 104 -1.27 -19.47 -2.72
CA ILE A 104 -2.73 -19.36 -2.66
C ILE A 104 -3.34 -20.76 -2.90
N THR A 105 -3.97 -21.32 -1.87
CA THR A 105 -4.72 -22.56 -1.94
C THR A 105 -6.10 -22.35 -1.30
N GLY A 106 -7.05 -23.25 -1.54
CA GLY A 106 -8.35 -23.19 -0.85
C GLY A 106 -8.19 -23.26 0.68
N PRO A 107 -7.47 -24.26 1.22
CA PRO A 107 -7.33 -24.42 2.67
C PRO A 107 -6.34 -23.44 3.33
N SER A 108 -5.43 -22.81 2.58
CA SER A 108 -4.42 -21.92 3.17
C SER A 108 -3.90 -20.85 2.22
N VAL A 109 -3.45 -19.75 2.82
CA VAL A 109 -2.73 -18.65 2.16
C VAL A 109 -1.39 -18.45 2.85
N VAL A 110 -0.31 -18.42 2.08
CA VAL A 110 1.02 -18.08 2.56
C VAL A 110 1.28 -16.59 2.33
N LEU A 111 1.61 -15.88 3.41
CA LEU A 111 2.03 -14.48 3.41
C LEU A 111 3.52 -14.40 3.78
N TRP A 112 4.25 -13.54 3.09
CA TRP A 112 5.69 -13.39 3.31
C TRP A 112 6.00 -12.68 4.63
N GLY A 113 7.01 -13.18 5.31
CA GLY A 113 7.57 -12.60 6.54
C GLY A 113 6.83 -13.05 7.80
N THR A 114 7.20 -12.49 8.93
CA THR A 114 6.78 -12.97 10.26
C THR A 114 5.41 -12.47 10.72
N GLY A 115 4.75 -11.58 9.99
CA GLY A 115 3.53 -10.92 10.43
C GLY A 115 3.69 -9.91 11.58
N LYS A 116 4.90 -9.81 12.20
CA LYS A 116 5.17 -8.94 13.36
C LYS A 116 5.34 -7.45 13.02
N PRO A 117 5.86 -7.04 11.83
CA PRO A 117 6.07 -5.64 11.55
C PRO A 117 4.80 -4.83 11.69
N LEU A 118 4.93 -3.66 12.33
CA LEU A 118 3.88 -2.65 12.44
C LEU A 118 3.84 -1.80 11.18
N ARG A 119 2.64 -1.44 10.75
CA ARG A 119 2.41 -0.50 9.65
C ARG A 119 1.23 0.39 10.00
N GLU A 120 1.31 1.60 9.53
CA GLU A 120 0.21 2.56 9.57
C GLU A 120 -0.39 2.68 8.18
N PHE A 121 -1.71 2.73 8.09
CA PHE A 121 -2.46 2.83 6.85
C PHE A 121 -3.39 4.03 6.89
N LEU A 122 -3.44 4.78 5.79
CA LEU A 122 -4.29 5.96 5.62
C LEU A 122 -5.14 5.80 4.36
N TRP A 123 -6.43 6.05 4.47
CA TRP A 123 -7.36 6.04 3.34
C TRP A 123 -7.05 7.18 2.37
N SER A 124 -7.06 6.89 1.07
CA SER A 124 -6.62 7.84 0.05
C SER A 124 -7.47 9.12 -0.02
N GLU A 125 -8.76 9.04 0.28
CA GLU A 125 -9.64 10.22 0.34
C GLU A 125 -9.31 11.09 1.56
N GLU A 126 -9.02 10.50 2.71
CA GLU A 126 -8.56 11.24 3.90
C GLU A 126 -7.23 11.96 3.64
N MET A 127 -6.34 11.35 2.86
CA MET A 127 -5.12 12.02 2.41
C MET A 127 -5.43 13.20 1.48
N ALA A 128 -6.41 13.06 0.58
CA ALA A 128 -6.84 14.15 -0.28
C ALA A 128 -7.43 15.31 0.53
N ASP A 129 -8.32 15.02 1.47
CA ASP A 129 -8.93 16.02 2.36
C ASP A 129 -7.88 16.73 3.21
N ALA A 130 -6.92 15.98 3.78
CA ALA A 130 -5.80 16.56 4.52
C ALA A 130 -4.94 17.47 3.65
N SER A 131 -4.72 17.12 2.38
CA SER A 131 -3.95 17.94 1.44
C SER A 131 -4.67 19.24 1.13
N VAL A 132 -5.99 19.22 0.90
CA VAL A 132 -6.80 20.43 0.69
C VAL A 132 -6.79 21.30 1.93
N TYR A 133 -7.00 20.71 3.11
CA TYR A 133 -6.94 21.44 4.37
C TYR A 133 -5.59 22.18 4.57
N ILE A 134 -4.48 21.50 4.31
CA ILE A 134 -3.14 22.09 4.42
C ILE A 134 -2.98 23.24 3.41
N MET A 135 -3.45 23.07 2.17
CA MET A 135 -3.38 24.13 1.16
C MET A 135 -4.14 25.40 1.56
N GLU A 136 -5.24 25.25 2.28
CA GLU A 136 -6.11 26.38 2.68
C GLU A 136 -5.68 27.04 3.99
N HIS A 137 -5.02 26.30 4.90
CA HIS A 137 -4.86 26.74 6.28
C HIS A 137 -3.41 26.82 6.76
N VAL A 138 -2.45 26.27 6.02
CA VAL A 138 -1.05 26.18 6.47
C VAL A 138 -0.12 26.86 5.47
N ASN A 139 0.75 27.71 5.98
CA ASN A 139 1.81 28.33 5.21
C ASN A 139 3.17 27.69 5.52
N PHE A 140 4.13 27.84 4.61
CA PHE A 140 5.48 27.35 4.84
C PHE A 140 6.08 27.85 6.16
N GLU A 141 5.80 29.10 6.53
CA GLU A 141 6.27 29.71 7.78
C GLU A 141 5.75 29.00 9.04
N ASP A 142 4.63 28.28 8.94
CA ASP A 142 4.04 27.53 10.05
C ASP A 142 4.71 26.18 10.28
N THR A 143 5.57 25.74 9.34
CA THR A 143 6.25 24.44 9.40
C THR A 143 7.55 24.45 10.20
N TYR A 144 7.99 25.62 10.68
CA TYR A 144 9.19 25.77 11.49
C TYR A 144 9.04 26.88 12.54
N GLN A 145 9.90 26.86 13.58
CA GLN A 145 9.87 27.89 14.62
C GLN A 145 10.46 29.22 14.11
N LYS A 146 9.75 30.33 14.31
CA LYS A 146 10.21 31.65 13.97
C LYS A 146 11.53 31.97 14.71
N GLY A 147 12.51 32.49 13.97
CA GLY A 147 13.85 32.79 14.49
C GLY A 147 14.86 31.63 14.38
N THR A 148 14.47 30.52 13.84
CA THR A 148 15.39 29.40 13.51
C THR A 148 16.40 29.88 12.45
N LYS A 149 17.70 29.78 12.76
CA LYS A 149 18.77 30.18 11.83
C LYS A 149 18.98 29.23 10.66
N ASP A 150 18.59 27.98 10.83
CA ASP A 150 18.77 26.90 9.85
C ASP A 150 17.45 26.18 9.66
N VAL A 151 16.65 26.68 8.73
CA VAL A 151 15.33 26.11 8.39
C VAL A 151 15.52 24.86 7.57
N ARG A 152 15.17 23.70 8.13
CA ARG A 152 15.30 22.38 7.50
C ARG A 152 14.16 21.45 7.88
N ASN A 153 13.93 20.47 7.02
CA ASN A 153 12.94 19.40 7.23
C ASN A 153 11.51 19.93 7.43
N CYS A 154 11.16 20.94 6.65
CA CYS A 154 9.87 21.63 6.67
C CYS A 154 8.80 20.83 5.90
N HIS A 155 8.58 19.57 6.28
CA HIS A 155 7.53 18.74 5.72
C HIS A 155 6.51 18.38 6.79
N ILE A 156 5.29 18.09 6.37
CA ILE A 156 4.20 17.68 7.26
C ILE A 156 3.96 16.18 7.06
N ASN A 157 4.04 15.42 8.15
CA ASN A 157 3.66 14.01 8.15
C ASN A 157 2.16 13.90 8.28
N ILE A 158 1.53 13.09 7.40
CA ILE A 158 0.10 12.82 7.43
C ILE A 158 -0.12 11.34 7.70
N GLY A 159 -0.83 11.05 8.77
CA GLY A 159 -1.14 9.69 9.19
C GLY A 159 -2.25 9.66 10.23
N THR A 160 -2.69 8.46 10.58
CA THR A 160 -3.76 8.23 11.58
C THR A 160 -3.22 8.21 13.01
N GLY A 161 -1.91 8.06 13.18
CA GLY A 161 -1.28 7.81 14.49
C GLY A 161 -1.55 6.44 15.07
N LYS A 162 -2.11 5.50 14.28
CA LYS A 162 -2.45 4.14 14.72
C LYS A 162 -1.73 3.11 13.86
N GLU A 163 -0.96 2.28 14.51
CA GLU A 163 -0.25 1.17 13.86
C GLU A 163 -0.98 -0.16 14.06
N ILE A 164 -0.83 -1.05 13.09
CA ILE A 164 -1.34 -2.41 13.13
C ILE A 164 -0.23 -3.38 12.69
N THR A 165 -0.14 -4.55 13.31
CA THR A 165 0.75 -5.61 12.81
C THR A 165 0.21 -6.20 11.51
N ILE A 166 1.10 -6.71 10.67
CA ILE A 166 0.69 -7.41 9.44
C ILE A 166 -0.18 -8.63 9.76
N ALA A 167 0.09 -9.32 10.87
CA ALA A 167 -0.75 -10.44 11.31
C ALA A 167 -2.18 -9.98 11.68
N ALA A 168 -2.32 -8.93 12.49
CA ALA A 168 -3.64 -8.39 12.84
C ALA A 168 -4.40 -7.85 11.61
N LEU A 169 -3.68 -7.28 10.65
CA LEU A 169 -4.26 -6.86 9.37
C LEU A 169 -4.79 -8.07 8.57
N ALA A 170 -4.03 -9.18 8.52
CA ALA A 170 -4.49 -10.42 7.90
C ALA A 170 -5.76 -10.95 8.56
N ASP A 171 -5.81 -10.96 9.89
CA ASP A 171 -6.98 -11.39 10.65
C ASP A 171 -8.22 -10.55 10.34
N LEU A 172 -8.05 -9.23 10.20
CA LEU A 172 -9.14 -8.34 9.77
C LEU A 172 -9.65 -8.70 8.36
N ILE A 173 -8.74 -8.92 7.41
CA ILE A 173 -9.12 -9.29 6.03
C ILE A 173 -9.83 -10.65 6.03
N VAL A 174 -9.34 -11.64 6.77
CA VAL A 174 -9.98 -12.96 6.92
C VAL A 174 -11.40 -12.79 7.47
N LYS A 175 -11.57 -12.00 8.52
CA LYS A 175 -12.87 -11.71 9.13
C LYS A 175 -13.84 -11.07 8.13
N GLU A 176 -13.41 -10.02 7.45
CA GLU A 176 -14.26 -9.29 6.49
C GLU A 176 -14.60 -10.12 5.25
N THR A 177 -13.64 -10.90 4.75
CA THR A 177 -13.87 -11.79 3.61
C THR A 177 -14.62 -13.05 3.99
N LYS A 178 -14.69 -13.40 5.29
CA LYS A 178 -15.25 -14.66 5.81
C LYS A 178 -14.51 -15.90 5.28
N TYR A 179 -13.23 -15.77 4.98
CA TYR A 179 -12.40 -16.88 4.57
C TYR A 179 -12.24 -17.91 5.70
N GLN A 180 -12.45 -19.19 5.39
CA GLN A 180 -12.44 -20.28 6.40
C GLN A 180 -11.11 -21.05 6.45
N GLY A 181 -10.16 -20.71 5.57
CA GLY A 181 -8.84 -21.33 5.56
C GLY A 181 -7.86 -20.70 6.55
N LYS A 182 -6.61 -21.11 6.49
CA LYS A 182 -5.53 -20.65 7.38
C LYS A 182 -4.65 -19.64 6.68
N VAL A 183 -4.20 -18.62 7.41
CA VAL A 183 -3.10 -17.75 7.01
C VAL A 183 -1.82 -18.28 7.65
N ILE A 184 -0.78 -18.45 6.85
CA ILE A 184 0.54 -18.94 7.24
C ILE A 184 1.55 -17.84 6.92
N PHE A 185 2.45 -17.57 7.84
CA PHE A 185 3.58 -16.66 7.63
C PHE A 185 4.87 -17.48 7.47
N ASP A 186 5.70 -17.16 6.45
CA ASP A 186 6.98 -17.84 6.15
C ASP A 186 8.17 -16.87 6.01
#